data_7c9bceced43a607d2e86e886cb668441
#
_entry.id   7c9bceced43a607d2e86e886cb668441
#
_cell.length_a   1.000
_cell.length_b   1.000
_cell.length_c   1.000
_cell.angle_alpha   90.00
_cell.angle_beta   90.00
_cell.angle_gamma   90.00
#
_symmetry.space_group_name_H-M   'P 1'
#
loop_
_entity.id
_entity.type
_entity.pdbx_description
1 polymer ?
#
loop_
_entity_poly.entity_id
_entity_poly.type
_entity_poly.pdbx_seq_one_letter_code
_entity_poly.pdbx_strand_id
1 'polypeptide(L)'
;MKFKLGRFDNIKEPPSWAMHLGSFTHEVLENLYGLAPEDRTLESLKQLAGELWAANEWESKVLSLEEPQGDIKAFKVAAFNNMTNLWKLEDPTETDLDEMELKVDTEVEGVRMLGFIDRLQFTDDGSAIISDYKTGKIPNPNYKSEDDKFFQLLAYALMLEAESGVPTSQVELLYLTQSAKHELAATPVKLSIAKGTIVETKENLDAACASGDFHTNVGNLCNWCYYKKINACPAFPK
;
A
#
# COMPACT_ATOMS: atom_id res chain seq x y z
N MET A 1 -17.21 -5.69 10.70
CA MET A 1 -16.66 -6.47 11.86
C MET A 1 -15.15 -6.29 12.04
N LYS A 2 -14.25 -6.48 11.03
CA LYS A 2 -12.77 -6.30 11.20
C LYS A 2 -12.40 -4.93 11.80
N PHE A 3 -13.05 -3.86 11.35
CA PHE A 3 -12.86 -2.51 11.89
C PHE A 3 -13.17 -2.45 13.40
N LYS A 4 -14.33 -2.99 13.83
CA LYS A 4 -14.70 -3.04 15.25
C LYS A 4 -13.65 -3.77 16.09
N LEU A 5 -13.30 -4.99 15.70
CA LEU A 5 -12.32 -5.81 16.42
C LEU A 5 -10.96 -5.12 16.55
N GLY A 6 -10.50 -4.46 15.49
CA GLY A 6 -9.21 -3.77 15.49
C GLY A 6 -9.20 -2.42 16.18
N ARG A 7 -10.26 -1.61 16.03
CA ARG A 7 -10.28 -0.21 16.50
C ARG A 7 -11.00 -0.01 17.83
N PHE A 8 -12.10 -0.72 18.07
CA PHE A 8 -12.86 -0.61 19.34
C PHE A 8 -12.42 -1.66 20.35
N ASP A 9 -12.33 -2.92 19.94
CA ASP A 9 -11.94 -4.00 20.82
C ASP A 9 -10.41 -4.10 20.98
N ASN A 10 -9.65 -3.26 20.26
CA ASN A 10 -8.18 -3.15 20.30
C ASN A 10 -7.43 -4.49 20.13
N ILE A 11 -8.02 -5.41 19.37
CA ILE A 11 -7.38 -6.68 19.02
C ILE A 11 -6.45 -6.45 17.83
N LYS A 12 -5.17 -6.31 18.08
CA LYS A 12 -4.17 -6.04 17.03
C LYS A 12 -3.83 -7.32 16.27
N GLU A 13 -3.90 -7.25 14.97
CA GLU A 13 -3.39 -8.29 14.09
C GLU A 13 -1.84 -8.24 14.11
N PRO A 14 -1.15 -9.36 14.37
CA PRO A 14 0.31 -9.37 14.33
C PRO A 14 0.82 -9.10 12.92
N PRO A 15 2.05 -8.58 12.78
CA PRO A 15 2.65 -8.40 11.47
C PRO A 15 2.80 -9.75 10.77
N SER A 16 2.72 -9.73 9.45
CA SER A 16 2.92 -10.89 8.62
C SER A 16 4.19 -10.77 7.77
N TRP A 17 4.67 -11.89 7.24
CA TRP A 17 5.74 -11.91 6.26
C TRP A 17 5.51 -10.93 5.11
N ALA A 18 4.32 -10.94 4.52
CA ALA A 18 3.99 -10.07 3.40
C ALA A 18 4.04 -8.59 3.78
N MET A 19 3.58 -8.23 5.00
CA MET A 19 3.67 -6.86 5.50
C MET A 19 5.12 -6.42 5.67
N HIS A 20 5.94 -7.25 6.34
CA HIS A 20 7.36 -6.93 6.53
C HIS A 20 8.13 -6.86 5.21
N LEU A 21 7.83 -7.78 4.27
CA LEU A 21 8.45 -7.77 2.95
C LEU A 21 8.11 -6.48 2.18
N GLY A 22 6.84 -6.06 2.23
CA GLY A 22 6.41 -4.78 1.68
C GLY A 22 7.14 -3.61 2.31
N SER A 23 7.05 -3.47 3.63
CA SER A 23 7.65 -2.34 4.36
C SER A 23 9.16 -2.23 4.14
N PHE A 24 9.90 -3.35 4.19
CA PHE A 24 11.34 -3.31 3.93
C PHE A 24 11.67 -2.95 2.48
N THR A 25 10.89 -3.47 1.53
CA THR A 25 11.09 -3.15 0.10
C THR A 25 10.86 -1.66 -0.17
N HIS A 26 9.76 -1.09 0.34
CA HIS A 26 9.43 0.33 0.20
C HIS A 26 10.52 1.20 0.83
N GLU A 27 10.91 0.91 2.07
CA GLU A 27 11.95 1.66 2.80
C GLU A 27 13.28 1.72 2.03
N VAL A 28 13.74 0.60 1.45
CA VAL A 28 14.97 0.59 0.68
C VAL A 28 14.83 1.37 -0.63
N LEU A 29 13.70 1.24 -1.33
CA LEU A 29 13.47 1.95 -2.59
C LEU A 29 13.30 3.46 -2.37
N GLU A 30 12.61 3.88 -1.31
CA GLU A 30 12.53 5.28 -0.90
C GLU A 30 13.94 5.89 -0.72
N ASN A 31 14.79 5.21 0.06
CA ASN A 31 16.16 5.66 0.27
C ASN A 31 17.01 5.64 -1.01
N LEU A 32 16.76 4.71 -1.93
CA LEU A 32 17.43 4.69 -3.23
C LEU A 32 17.09 5.94 -4.06
N TYR A 33 15.82 6.31 -4.13
CA TYR A 33 15.39 7.50 -4.86
C TYR A 33 15.78 8.80 -4.17
N GLY A 34 16.12 8.76 -2.89
CA GLY A 34 16.77 9.86 -2.16
C GLY A 34 18.20 10.14 -2.58
N LEU A 35 18.86 9.23 -3.34
CA LEU A 35 20.18 9.46 -3.91
C LEU A 35 20.09 10.31 -5.18
N ALA A 36 21.24 10.93 -5.56
CA ALA A 36 21.38 11.53 -6.89
C ALA A 36 21.11 10.49 -7.99
N PRO A 37 20.49 10.86 -9.13
CA PRO A 37 20.11 9.90 -10.16
C PRO A 37 21.24 8.95 -10.59
N GLU A 38 22.45 9.49 -10.80
CA GLU A 38 23.64 8.73 -11.20
C GLU A 38 24.09 7.68 -10.16
N ASP A 39 23.72 7.86 -8.90
CA ASP A 39 24.06 6.99 -7.78
C ASP A 39 23.00 5.90 -7.53
N ARG A 40 21.88 5.92 -8.23
CA ARG A 40 20.80 4.94 -8.09
C ARG A 40 21.13 3.62 -8.79
N THR A 41 22.17 2.96 -8.32
CA THR A 41 22.72 1.74 -8.90
C THR A 41 22.32 0.49 -8.11
N LEU A 42 22.48 -0.69 -8.71
CA LEU A 42 22.29 -1.97 -7.99
C LEU A 42 23.28 -2.15 -6.83
N GLU A 43 24.44 -1.52 -6.89
CA GLU A 43 25.42 -1.55 -5.80
C GLU A 43 24.94 -0.67 -4.63
N SER A 44 24.49 0.54 -4.91
CA SER A 44 23.88 1.42 -3.91
C SER A 44 22.64 0.78 -3.27
N LEU A 45 21.81 0.10 -4.06
CA LEU A 45 20.67 -0.66 -3.55
C LEU A 45 21.09 -1.72 -2.53
N LYS A 46 22.14 -2.51 -2.83
CA LYS A 46 22.64 -3.54 -1.91
C LYS A 46 23.20 -2.95 -0.63
N GLN A 47 23.93 -1.84 -0.75
CA GLN A 47 24.48 -1.14 0.40
C GLN A 47 23.36 -0.62 1.29
N LEU A 48 22.39 0.13 0.74
CA LEU A 48 21.22 0.63 1.47
C LEU A 48 20.43 -0.49 2.15
N ALA A 49 20.17 -1.59 1.42
CA ALA A 49 19.47 -2.73 1.99
C ALA A 49 20.22 -3.34 3.20
N GLY A 50 21.56 -3.39 3.15
CA GLY A 50 22.38 -3.86 4.27
C GLY A 50 22.37 -2.91 5.45
N GLU A 51 22.48 -1.61 5.21
CA GLU A 51 22.48 -0.56 6.24
C GLU A 51 21.12 -0.48 6.96
N LEU A 52 20.02 -0.41 6.20
CA LEU A 52 18.66 -0.35 6.75
C LEU A 52 18.27 -1.63 7.46
N TRP A 53 18.74 -2.81 6.97
CA TRP A 53 18.53 -4.07 7.66
C TRP A 53 19.09 -4.05 9.08
N ALA A 54 20.29 -3.51 9.26
CA ALA A 54 20.94 -3.42 10.56
C ALA A 54 20.35 -2.29 11.41
N ALA A 55 20.18 -1.09 10.84
CA ALA A 55 19.74 0.09 11.56
C ALA A 55 18.31 -0.05 12.13
N ASN A 56 17.41 -0.70 11.39
CA ASN A 56 15.99 -0.83 11.75
C ASN A 56 15.62 -2.21 12.29
N GLU A 57 16.62 -2.98 12.73
CA GLU A 57 16.46 -4.29 13.40
C GLU A 57 15.57 -5.28 12.63
N TRP A 58 15.66 -5.28 11.30
CA TRP A 58 14.82 -6.11 10.44
C TRP A 58 14.99 -7.61 10.70
N GLU A 59 16.17 -8.05 11.14
CA GLU A 59 16.39 -9.44 11.55
C GLU A 59 15.47 -9.85 12.69
N SER A 60 15.41 -9.02 13.74
CA SER A 60 14.53 -9.26 14.89
C SER A 60 13.05 -9.24 14.49
N LYS A 61 12.65 -8.31 13.61
CA LYS A 61 11.29 -8.24 13.09
C LYS A 61 10.89 -9.51 12.34
N VAL A 62 11.76 -10.02 11.48
CA VAL A 62 11.50 -11.25 10.70
C VAL A 62 11.50 -12.48 11.61
N LEU A 63 12.41 -12.59 12.57
CA LEU A 63 12.45 -13.70 13.52
C LEU A 63 11.25 -13.72 14.47
N SER A 64 10.61 -12.57 14.72
CA SER A 64 9.42 -12.49 15.59
C SER A 64 8.13 -12.99 14.92
N LEU A 65 8.15 -13.33 13.64
CA LEU A 65 6.99 -13.87 12.94
C LEU A 65 6.64 -15.27 13.45
N GLU A 66 5.40 -15.46 13.85
CA GLU A 66 4.88 -16.72 14.45
C GLU A 66 4.82 -17.91 13.48
N GLU A 67 5.05 -17.68 12.16
CA GLU A 67 4.95 -18.72 11.14
C GLU A 67 6.34 -19.24 10.73
N PRO A 68 6.43 -20.51 10.24
CA PRO A 68 7.70 -21.12 9.81
C PRO A 68 8.40 -20.37 8.67
N GLN A 69 7.89 -19.24 8.26
CA GLN A 69 8.44 -18.34 7.25
C GLN A 69 9.52 -17.40 7.79
N GLY A 70 9.90 -17.46 9.07
CA GLY A 70 11.01 -16.70 9.66
C GLY A 70 12.42 -17.08 9.14
N ASP A 71 12.52 -17.67 7.96
CA ASP A 71 13.78 -17.88 7.27
C ASP A 71 14.30 -16.54 6.74
N ILE A 72 15.25 -15.97 7.48
CA ILE A 72 15.93 -14.71 7.14
C ILE A 72 16.51 -14.75 5.73
N LYS A 73 17.10 -15.88 5.32
CA LYS A 73 17.68 -16.02 3.98
C LYS A 73 16.61 -15.94 2.90
N ALA A 74 15.50 -16.64 3.08
CA ALA A 74 14.38 -16.58 2.15
C ALA A 74 13.78 -15.16 2.08
N PHE A 75 13.67 -14.47 3.23
CA PHE A 75 13.21 -13.09 3.28
C PHE A 75 14.12 -12.14 2.48
N LYS A 76 15.43 -12.18 2.75
CA LYS A 76 16.43 -11.35 2.05
C LYS A 76 16.41 -11.61 0.54
N VAL A 77 16.29 -12.87 0.12
CA VAL A 77 16.20 -13.23 -1.30
C VAL A 77 14.91 -12.67 -1.92
N ALA A 78 13.78 -12.83 -1.25
CA ALA A 78 12.50 -12.30 -1.75
C ALA A 78 12.51 -10.76 -1.85
N ALA A 79 13.01 -10.07 -0.83
CA ALA A 79 13.14 -8.62 -0.82
C ALA A 79 14.07 -8.13 -1.93
N PHE A 80 15.26 -8.72 -2.05
CA PHE A 80 16.22 -8.35 -3.07
C PHE A 80 15.70 -8.57 -4.49
N ASN A 81 14.99 -9.67 -4.73
CA ASN A 81 14.35 -9.93 -6.03
C ASN A 81 13.28 -8.87 -6.34
N ASN A 82 12.45 -8.49 -5.36
CA ASN A 82 11.46 -7.43 -5.56
C ASN A 82 12.13 -6.10 -5.92
N MET A 83 13.14 -5.69 -5.16
CA MET A 83 13.85 -4.44 -5.39
C MET A 83 14.55 -4.42 -6.76
N THR A 84 15.27 -5.49 -7.12
CA THR A 84 15.98 -5.57 -8.40
C THR A 84 15.05 -5.69 -9.61
N ASN A 85 13.83 -6.19 -9.41
CA ASN A 85 12.83 -6.22 -10.46
C ASN A 85 12.35 -4.82 -10.88
N LEU A 86 12.61 -3.77 -10.08
CA LEU A 86 12.34 -2.39 -10.47
C LEU A 86 13.05 -2.02 -11.77
N TRP A 87 14.32 -2.42 -11.96
CA TRP A 87 15.08 -2.18 -13.20
C TRP A 87 14.51 -2.84 -14.46
N LYS A 88 13.51 -3.71 -14.31
CA LYS A 88 12.74 -4.26 -15.45
C LYS A 88 11.52 -3.40 -15.79
N LEU A 89 11.11 -2.52 -14.89
CA LEU A 89 9.94 -1.65 -15.03
C LEU A 89 10.32 -0.24 -15.44
N GLU A 90 11.46 0.24 -14.94
CA GLU A 90 11.98 1.58 -15.19
C GLU A 90 13.49 1.62 -14.98
N ASP A 91 14.14 2.67 -15.47
CA ASP A 91 15.52 3.00 -15.13
C ASP A 91 15.51 4.02 -13.99
N PRO A 92 15.94 3.66 -12.77
CA PRO A 92 15.96 4.60 -11.64
C PRO A 92 16.84 5.82 -11.87
N THR A 93 17.84 5.74 -12.75
CA THR A 93 18.73 6.88 -13.05
C THR A 93 18.07 7.91 -13.97
N GLU A 94 17.04 7.52 -14.70
CA GLU A 94 16.27 8.38 -15.61
C GLU A 94 14.89 8.75 -15.06
N THR A 95 14.45 8.09 -13.98
CA THR A 95 13.15 8.34 -13.35
C THR A 95 13.26 9.51 -12.40
N ASP A 96 12.56 10.59 -12.69
CA ASP A 96 12.48 11.76 -11.82
C ASP A 96 11.22 11.68 -10.96
N LEU A 97 11.40 11.70 -9.63
CA LEU A 97 10.32 11.72 -8.65
C LEU A 97 10.44 13.00 -7.82
N ASP A 98 9.34 13.71 -7.70
CA ASP A 98 9.31 14.96 -6.93
C ASP A 98 9.17 14.69 -5.44
N GLU A 99 8.37 13.68 -5.05
CA GLU A 99 8.14 13.32 -3.65
C GLU A 99 8.05 11.79 -3.47
N MET A 100 8.54 11.33 -2.32
CA MET A 100 8.43 9.95 -1.85
C MET A 100 7.81 9.94 -0.46
N GLU A 101 6.95 8.93 -0.18
CA GLU A 101 6.27 8.78 1.12
C GLU A 101 5.57 10.10 1.57
N LEU A 102 5.01 10.84 0.60
CA LEU A 102 4.35 12.11 0.86
C LEU A 102 3.15 11.90 1.77
N LYS A 103 3.22 12.48 2.98
CA LYS A 103 2.09 12.48 3.91
C LYS A 103 1.04 13.49 3.45
N VAL A 104 -0.19 13.03 3.27
CA VAL A 104 -1.37 13.85 2.95
C VAL A 104 -2.39 13.70 4.07
N ASP A 105 -2.82 14.80 4.71
CA ASP A 105 -3.83 14.82 5.79
C ASP A 105 -4.86 15.91 5.48
N THR A 106 -5.91 15.54 4.79
CA THR A 106 -6.87 16.47 4.21
C THR A 106 -8.31 15.95 4.35
N GLU A 107 -9.26 16.75 3.89
CA GLU A 107 -10.68 16.43 3.88
C GLU A 107 -11.20 16.31 2.44
N VAL A 108 -11.82 15.17 2.12
CA VAL A 108 -12.49 14.92 0.85
C VAL A 108 -13.98 14.72 1.13
N GLU A 109 -14.85 15.64 0.62
CA GLU A 109 -16.31 15.60 0.81
C GLU A 109 -16.74 15.45 2.30
N GLY A 110 -16.10 16.18 3.19
CA GLY A 110 -16.40 16.10 4.63
C GLY A 110 -15.81 14.87 5.34
N VAL A 111 -15.04 14.05 4.64
CA VAL A 111 -14.36 12.88 5.22
C VAL A 111 -12.89 13.20 5.41
N ARG A 112 -12.46 13.31 6.69
CA ARG A 112 -11.02 13.48 6.98
C ARG A 112 -10.27 12.20 6.68
N MET A 113 -9.22 12.33 5.88
CA MET A 113 -8.39 11.24 5.41
C MET A 113 -6.91 11.52 5.67
N LEU A 114 -6.19 10.49 6.07
CA LEU A 114 -4.74 10.49 6.22
C LEU A 114 -4.17 9.38 5.36
N GLY A 115 -3.17 9.69 4.55
CA GLY A 115 -2.48 8.71 3.72
C GLY A 115 -1.03 9.09 3.49
N PHE A 116 -0.32 8.16 2.87
CA PHE A 116 1.06 8.33 2.42
C PHE A 116 1.11 7.89 0.97
N ILE A 117 1.56 8.80 0.10
CA ILE A 117 1.75 8.54 -1.33
C ILE A 117 3.18 8.03 -1.50
N ASP A 118 3.34 6.77 -1.91
CA ASP A 118 4.66 6.15 -2.04
C ASP A 118 5.56 6.93 -3.00
N ARG A 119 5.00 7.35 -4.15
CA ARG A 119 5.72 8.06 -5.21
C ARG A 119 4.82 9.07 -5.88
N LEU A 120 5.33 10.28 -6.04
CA LEU A 120 4.67 11.38 -6.74
C LEU A 120 5.61 11.97 -7.79
N GLN A 121 5.11 12.17 -8.99
CA GLN A 121 5.79 12.85 -10.07
C GLN A 121 4.88 13.92 -10.65
N PHE A 122 5.37 15.16 -10.79
CA PHE A 122 4.66 16.21 -11.50
C PHE A 122 5.01 16.14 -13.00
N THR A 123 4.02 16.42 -13.82
CA THR A 123 4.17 16.45 -15.27
C THR A 123 4.24 17.89 -15.76
N ASP A 124 4.79 18.10 -16.97
CA ASP A 124 4.95 19.43 -17.56
C ASP A 124 3.63 20.17 -17.78
N ASP A 125 2.50 19.46 -17.85
CA ASP A 125 1.17 20.05 -17.98
C ASP A 125 0.55 20.48 -16.66
N GLY A 126 1.29 20.33 -15.54
CA GLY A 126 0.86 20.72 -14.21
C GLY A 126 -0.03 19.69 -13.51
N SER A 127 -0.11 18.49 -14.04
CA SER A 127 -0.76 17.36 -13.37
C SER A 127 0.24 16.49 -12.62
N ALA A 128 -0.27 15.47 -11.90
CA ALA A 128 0.55 14.52 -11.18
C ALA A 128 0.31 13.08 -11.66
N ILE A 129 1.36 12.24 -11.51
CA ILE A 129 1.29 10.78 -11.58
C ILE A 129 1.55 10.25 -10.17
N ILE A 130 0.66 9.43 -9.67
CA ILE A 130 0.81 8.75 -8.37
C ILE A 130 1.10 7.28 -8.61
N SER A 131 2.19 6.78 -8.05
CA SER A 131 2.59 5.39 -8.19
C SER A 131 2.74 4.72 -6.82
N ASP A 132 2.55 3.39 -6.78
CA ASP A 132 2.66 2.60 -5.55
C ASP A 132 3.32 1.25 -5.85
N TYR A 133 4.25 0.84 -5.01
CA TYR A 133 4.92 -0.44 -5.10
C TYR A 133 4.08 -1.58 -4.51
N LYS A 134 3.95 -2.67 -5.24
CA LYS A 134 3.27 -3.88 -4.76
C LYS A 134 4.20 -5.08 -4.76
N THR A 135 4.47 -5.61 -3.57
CA THR A 135 5.25 -6.85 -3.37
C THR A 135 4.36 -8.11 -3.38
N GLY A 136 3.04 -7.92 -3.42
CA GLY A 136 2.06 -8.99 -3.58
C GLY A 136 1.85 -9.40 -5.03
N LYS A 137 1.08 -10.49 -5.23
CA LYS A 137 0.69 -10.93 -6.57
C LYS A 137 -0.37 -9.99 -7.16
N ILE A 138 -0.35 -9.84 -8.49
CA ILE A 138 -1.43 -9.17 -9.22
C ILE A 138 -2.76 -9.87 -8.89
N PRO A 139 -3.78 -9.14 -8.41
CA PRO A 139 -5.08 -9.72 -8.11
C PRO A 139 -5.72 -10.34 -9.34
N ASN A 140 -6.37 -11.49 -9.15
CA ASN A 140 -7.14 -12.12 -10.22
C ASN A 140 -8.35 -11.22 -10.55
N PRO A 141 -8.56 -10.83 -11.81
CA PRO A 141 -9.65 -9.94 -12.23
C PRO A 141 -11.05 -10.52 -11.95
N ASN A 142 -11.18 -11.84 -11.78
CA ASN A 142 -12.45 -12.47 -11.38
C ASN A 142 -12.85 -12.17 -9.93
N TYR A 143 -11.92 -11.71 -9.09
CA TYR A 143 -12.16 -11.46 -7.67
C TYR A 143 -11.96 -10.00 -7.26
N LYS A 144 -11.30 -9.20 -8.08
CA LYS A 144 -11.06 -7.79 -7.83
C LYS A 144 -11.15 -7.01 -9.14
N SER A 145 -12.10 -6.10 -9.21
CA SER A 145 -12.27 -5.22 -10.37
C SER A 145 -11.05 -4.30 -10.56
N GLU A 146 -10.97 -3.64 -11.69
CA GLU A 146 -9.93 -2.65 -11.93
C GLU A 146 -10.08 -1.46 -10.97
N ASP A 147 -11.32 -0.98 -10.77
CA ASP A 147 -11.59 0.13 -9.87
C ASP A 147 -11.23 -0.23 -8.41
N ASP A 148 -11.55 -1.44 -7.95
CA ASP A 148 -11.12 -1.91 -6.63
C ASP A 148 -9.60 -1.99 -6.49
N LYS A 149 -8.92 -2.38 -7.56
CA LYS A 149 -7.46 -2.50 -7.58
C LYS A 149 -6.79 -1.13 -7.42
N PHE A 150 -7.31 -0.10 -8.07
CA PHE A 150 -6.76 1.25 -8.06
C PHE A 150 -7.41 2.19 -7.04
N PHE A 151 -8.41 1.74 -6.27
CA PHE A 151 -9.16 2.59 -5.36
C PHE A 151 -8.27 3.40 -4.40
N GLN A 152 -7.23 2.79 -3.84
CA GLN A 152 -6.29 3.47 -2.94
C GLN A 152 -5.64 4.68 -3.63
N LEU A 153 -5.17 4.50 -4.85
CA LEU A 153 -4.48 5.57 -5.59
C LEU A 153 -5.46 6.64 -6.09
N LEU A 154 -6.68 6.26 -6.46
CA LEU A 154 -7.73 7.23 -6.78
C LEU A 154 -8.14 8.04 -5.55
N ALA A 155 -8.14 7.44 -4.36
CA ALA A 155 -8.35 8.16 -3.12
C ALA A 155 -7.19 9.14 -2.84
N TYR A 156 -5.95 8.73 -3.07
CA TYR A 156 -4.79 9.63 -2.95
C TYR A 156 -4.84 10.77 -3.97
N ALA A 157 -5.29 10.51 -5.21
CA ALA A 157 -5.50 11.55 -6.21
C ALA A 157 -6.49 12.62 -5.74
N LEU A 158 -7.62 12.20 -5.14
CA LEU A 158 -8.60 13.12 -4.55
C LEU A 158 -8.04 13.90 -3.36
N MET A 159 -7.22 13.25 -2.53
CA MET A 159 -6.58 13.90 -1.38
C MET A 159 -5.54 14.92 -1.83
N LEU A 160 -4.70 14.60 -2.81
CA LEU A 160 -3.70 15.50 -3.36
C LEU A 160 -4.36 16.75 -3.97
N GLU A 161 -5.41 16.55 -4.77
CA GLU A 161 -6.15 17.65 -5.37
C GLU A 161 -6.82 18.54 -4.30
N ALA A 162 -7.39 17.93 -3.26
CA ALA A 162 -8.03 18.69 -2.17
C ALA A 162 -7.01 19.49 -1.34
N GLU A 163 -5.79 19.00 -1.15
CA GLU A 163 -4.75 19.65 -0.35
C GLU A 163 -3.98 20.72 -1.13
N SER A 164 -3.57 20.40 -2.36
CA SER A 164 -2.65 21.22 -3.16
C SER A 164 -3.27 21.88 -4.39
N GLY A 165 -4.47 21.44 -4.79
CA GLY A 165 -5.10 21.86 -6.05
C GLY A 165 -4.49 21.20 -7.30
N VAL A 166 -3.51 20.28 -7.15
CA VAL A 166 -2.88 19.61 -8.28
C VAL A 166 -3.71 18.42 -8.72
N PRO A 167 -4.21 18.41 -9.97
CA PRO A 167 -4.96 17.27 -10.49
C PRO A 167 -4.03 16.08 -10.76
N THR A 168 -4.51 14.87 -10.57
CA THR A 168 -3.79 13.65 -10.96
C THR A 168 -4.30 13.19 -12.32
N SER A 169 -3.38 12.99 -13.26
CA SER A 169 -3.71 12.49 -14.61
C SER A 169 -3.69 10.96 -14.68
N GLN A 170 -2.78 10.32 -13.95
CA GLN A 170 -2.54 8.88 -14.01
C GLN A 170 -2.20 8.32 -12.63
N VAL A 171 -2.60 7.07 -12.41
CA VAL A 171 -2.20 6.29 -11.24
C VAL A 171 -1.59 4.97 -11.68
N GLU A 172 -0.56 4.49 -10.95
CA GLU A 172 0.26 3.36 -11.36
C GLU A 172 0.50 2.37 -10.22
N LEU A 173 0.39 1.09 -10.49
CA LEU A 173 0.77 0.01 -9.59
C LEU A 173 1.96 -0.75 -10.16
N LEU A 174 3.09 -0.69 -9.46
CA LEU A 174 4.32 -1.38 -9.82
C LEU A 174 4.41 -2.71 -9.07
N TYR A 175 3.99 -3.80 -9.71
CA TYR A 175 4.05 -5.15 -9.13
C TYR A 175 5.46 -5.72 -9.24
N LEU A 176 6.29 -5.46 -8.23
CA LEU A 176 7.70 -5.81 -8.21
C LEU A 176 7.94 -7.32 -8.32
N THR A 177 7.12 -8.15 -7.65
CA THR A 177 7.26 -9.61 -7.69
C THR A 177 7.11 -10.18 -9.11
N GLN A 178 6.31 -9.54 -9.96
CA GLN A 178 5.99 -10.03 -11.31
C GLN A 178 6.58 -9.14 -12.40
N SER A 179 7.32 -8.08 -12.02
CA SER A 179 7.88 -7.09 -12.94
C SER A 179 6.82 -6.58 -13.91
N ALA A 180 5.67 -6.17 -13.40
CA ALA A 180 4.55 -5.70 -14.20
C ALA A 180 4.06 -4.33 -13.69
N LYS A 181 3.88 -3.40 -14.62
CA LYS A 181 3.30 -2.07 -14.36
C LYS A 181 1.87 -2.06 -14.86
N HIS A 182 0.95 -1.63 -14.00
CA HIS A 182 -0.44 -1.42 -14.34
C HIS A 182 -0.76 0.06 -14.19
N GLU A 183 -1.35 0.64 -15.20
CA GLU A 183 -1.65 2.08 -15.28
C GLU A 183 -3.15 2.29 -15.42
N LEU A 184 -3.64 3.39 -14.87
CA LEU A 184 -5.02 3.81 -14.99
C LEU A 184 -5.08 5.33 -15.10
N ALA A 185 -5.76 5.85 -16.14
CA ALA A 185 -6.04 7.28 -16.20
C ALA A 185 -7.02 7.69 -15.10
N ALA A 186 -6.66 8.70 -14.32
CA ALA A 186 -7.48 9.25 -13.25
C ALA A 186 -8.57 10.18 -13.81
N THR A 187 -9.48 9.61 -14.61
CA THR A 187 -10.54 10.38 -15.27
C THR A 187 -11.55 10.94 -14.26
N PRO A 188 -12.25 12.05 -14.60
CA PRO A 188 -13.28 12.61 -13.73
C PRO A 188 -14.36 11.60 -13.32
N VAL A 189 -14.69 10.65 -14.21
CA VAL A 189 -15.66 9.59 -13.91
C VAL A 189 -15.13 8.65 -12.84
N LYS A 190 -13.87 8.18 -12.96
CA LYS A 190 -13.26 7.29 -11.96
C LYS A 190 -13.05 7.96 -10.61
N LEU A 191 -12.62 9.22 -10.61
CA LEU A 191 -12.51 10.03 -9.41
C LEU A 191 -13.88 10.26 -8.73
N SER A 192 -14.93 10.50 -9.51
CA SER A 192 -16.30 10.62 -8.98
C SER A 192 -16.81 9.33 -8.34
N ILE A 193 -16.51 8.17 -8.95
CA ILE A 193 -16.86 6.86 -8.37
C ILE A 193 -16.09 6.62 -7.06
N ALA A 194 -14.78 6.90 -7.04
CA ALA A 194 -13.97 6.77 -5.84
C ALA A 194 -14.46 7.69 -4.71
N LYS A 195 -14.80 8.94 -5.03
CA LYS A 195 -15.39 9.92 -4.12
C LYS A 195 -16.70 9.40 -3.52
N GLY A 196 -17.63 8.90 -4.35
CA GLY A 196 -18.87 8.28 -3.88
C GLY A 196 -18.61 7.11 -2.92
N THR A 197 -17.65 6.26 -3.23
CA THR A 197 -17.26 5.12 -2.37
C THR A 197 -16.70 5.58 -1.02
N ILE A 198 -15.92 6.67 -0.98
CA ILE A 198 -15.41 7.25 0.27
C ILE A 198 -16.56 7.73 1.15
N VAL A 199 -17.48 8.51 0.58
CA VAL A 199 -18.65 9.06 1.31
C VAL A 199 -19.54 7.93 1.83
N GLU A 200 -19.94 6.99 0.98
CA GLU A 200 -20.76 5.85 1.36
C GLU A 200 -20.10 4.99 2.46
N THR A 201 -18.78 4.78 2.36
CA THR A 201 -18.03 4.04 3.38
C THR A 201 -18.09 4.76 4.72
N LYS A 202 -17.93 6.08 4.72
CA LYS A 202 -18.02 6.91 5.94
C LYS A 202 -19.42 6.86 6.55
N GLU A 203 -20.47 7.03 5.76
CA GLU A 203 -21.86 6.97 6.21
C GLU A 203 -22.19 5.59 6.83
N ASN A 204 -21.81 4.51 6.16
CA ASN A 204 -22.00 3.16 6.66
C ASN A 204 -21.24 2.92 7.97
N LEU A 205 -20.03 3.48 8.09
CA LEU A 205 -19.24 3.38 9.32
C LEU A 205 -19.88 4.16 10.47
N ASP A 206 -20.35 5.38 10.21
CA ASP A 206 -21.01 6.20 11.20
C ASP A 206 -22.31 5.56 11.70
N ALA A 207 -23.10 5.01 10.79
CA ALA A 207 -24.32 4.26 11.14
C ALA A 207 -24.02 3.03 12.01
N ALA A 208 -22.97 2.28 11.67
CA ALA A 208 -22.52 1.13 12.46
C ALA A 208 -22.00 1.56 13.84
N CYS A 209 -21.28 2.67 13.93
CA CYS A 209 -20.81 3.23 15.20
C CYS A 209 -21.99 3.71 16.08
N ALA A 210 -22.97 4.37 15.50
CA ALA A 210 -24.13 4.87 16.23
C ALA A 210 -25.04 3.75 16.75
N SER A 211 -25.26 2.71 15.96
CA SER A 211 -26.09 1.56 16.34
C SER A 211 -25.38 0.52 17.19
N GLY A 212 -24.04 0.48 17.16
CA GLY A 212 -23.23 -0.61 17.71
C GLY A 212 -23.28 -1.90 16.87
N ASP A 213 -23.97 -1.88 15.74
CA ASP A 213 -24.17 -3.07 14.89
C ASP A 213 -23.11 -3.09 13.75
N PHE A 214 -22.12 -3.95 13.92
CA PHE A 214 -21.07 -4.17 12.94
C PHE A 214 -21.26 -5.53 12.27
N HIS A 215 -21.87 -5.51 11.09
CA HIS A 215 -22.12 -6.74 10.33
C HIS A 215 -20.85 -7.49 9.96
N THR A 216 -20.97 -8.82 9.93
CA THR A 216 -19.94 -9.72 9.40
C THR A 216 -20.18 -9.94 7.91
N ASN A 217 -19.13 -9.74 7.11
CA ASN A 217 -19.16 -10.11 5.69
C ASN A 217 -18.33 -11.39 5.53
N VAL A 218 -19.01 -12.52 5.43
CA VAL A 218 -18.36 -13.85 5.31
C VAL A 218 -18.06 -14.13 3.85
N GLY A 219 -16.80 -14.45 3.57
CA GLY A 219 -16.34 -14.74 2.21
C GLY A 219 -15.02 -15.54 2.22
N ASN A 220 -14.44 -15.72 1.04
CA ASN A 220 -13.21 -16.50 0.86
C ASN A 220 -12.03 -15.99 1.70
N LEU A 221 -11.93 -14.67 1.89
CA LEU A 221 -10.86 -14.04 2.70
C LEU A 221 -10.92 -14.43 4.19
N CYS A 222 -12.05 -14.94 4.68
CA CYS A 222 -12.15 -15.44 6.05
C CYS A 222 -11.22 -16.63 6.33
N ASN A 223 -10.78 -17.35 5.30
CA ASN A 223 -9.85 -18.47 5.47
C ASN A 223 -8.45 -18.04 5.93
N TRP A 224 -8.09 -16.79 5.68
CA TRP A 224 -6.81 -16.19 6.08
C TRP A 224 -6.96 -15.12 7.17
N CYS A 225 -8.18 -14.92 7.67
CA CYS A 225 -8.49 -13.86 8.63
C CYS A 225 -7.97 -14.19 10.03
N TYR A 226 -7.12 -13.33 10.57
CA TYR A 226 -6.59 -13.45 11.93
C TYR A 226 -7.70 -13.57 12.98
N TYR A 227 -8.71 -12.73 12.92
CA TYR A 227 -9.81 -12.73 13.88
C TYR A 227 -10.64 -14.03 13.87
N LYS A 228 -10.69 -14.74 12.74
CA LYS A 228 -11.24 -16.09 12.68
C LYS A 228 -10.31 -17.10 13.35
N LYS A 229 -9.01 -17.03 13.09
CA LYS A 229 -8.01 -17.94 13.69
C LYS A 229 -8.04 -17.91 15.22
N ILE A 230 -8.20 -16.72 15.82
CA ILE A 230 -8.26 -16.53 17.28
C ILE A 230 -9.68 -16.63 17.86
N ASN A 231 -10.68 -17.03 17.06
CA ASN A 231 -12.11 -17.12 17.45
C ASN A 231 -12.70 -15.81 18.02
N ALA A 232 -12.18 -14.65 17.60
CA ALA A 232 -12.72 -13.35 17.97
C ALA A 232 -13.88 -12.90 17.07
N CYS A 233 -14.04 -13.50 15.89
CA CYS A 233 -15.09 -13.12 14.95
C CYS A 233 -16.41 -13.83 15.28
N PRO A 234 -17.51 -13.09 15.53
CA PRO A 234 -18.80 -13.68 15.91
C PRO A 234 -19.45 -14.53 14.81
N ALA A 235 -19.03 -14.40 13.56
CA ALA A 235 -19.47 -15.30 12.48
C ALA A 235 -18.86 -16.71 12.57
N PHE A 236 -17.84 -16.91 13.41
CA PHE A 236 -17.14 -18.18 13.63
C PHE A 236 -16.96 -18.40 15.13
N PRO A 237 -18.05 -18.62 15.88
CA PRO A 237 -17.96 -18.95 17.30
C PRO A 237 -17.24 -20.30 17.50
N LYS A 238 -16.69 -20.50 18.72
CA LYS A 238 -16.09 -21.80 19.10
C LYS A 238 -17.12 -22.90 19.10
#